data_f9ca27c56e475321bf24fd2be393d25e
#
_entry.id   f9ca27c56e475321bf24fd2be393d25e
#
_cell.length_a   1.000
_cell.length_b   1.000
_cell.length_c   1.000
_cell.angle_alpha   90.00
_cell.angle_beta   90.00
_cell.angle_gamma   90.00
#
_symmetry.space_group_name_H-M   'P 1'
#
loop_
_entity.id
_entity.type
_entity.pdbx_description
1 polymer ?
#
loop_
_entity_poly.entity_id
_entity_poly.type
_entity_poly.pdbx_seq_one_letter_code
_entity_poly.pdbx_strand_id
1 'polypeptide(L)'
;MKRVRCPKCDQFITFDETQYEAGQSLVFQCPECGKQFGIRMGVSKLRQTQKAENQEAMSMQASSELGAIIVIENVFHYKQVLPLQMGDNQIGRYQKGNPINTPIETVDPSVDLWHCTINVSRDKKGRLRYMLQDGNSNTSTFVDNVELQPRERRLIADGTLFTIGATSIILRGADSTE
;
A
#
# COMPACT_ATOMS: atom_id res chain seq x y z
N MET A 1 19.84 -27.82 -9.33
CA MET A 1 21.07 -27.01 -9.29
C MET A 1 20.75 -25.53 -9.48
N LYS A 2 21.24 -24.68 -8.62
CA LYS A 2 21.12 -23.22 -8.72
C LYS A 2 22.44 -22.58 -9.07
N ARG A 3 22.35 -21.37 -9.64
CA ARG A 3 23.50 -20.55 -9.99
C ARG A 3 23.52 -19.27 -9.15
N VAL A 4 24.68 -18.90 -8.68
CA VAL A 4 24.91 -17.64 -7.97
C VAL A 4 25.95 -16.84 -8.75
N ARG A 5 25.78 -15.52 -8.78
CA ARG A 5 26.65 -14.61 -9.52
C ARG A 5 27.67 -13.98 -8.57
N CYS A 6 28.94 -14.03 -8.94
CA CYS A 6 29.97 -13.36 -8.17
C CYS A 6 29.81 -11.83 -8.26
N PRO A 7 29.76 -11.10 -7.15
CA PRO A 7 29.55 -9.65 -7.17
C PRO A 7 30.77 -8.84 -7.65
N LYS A 8 31.92 -9.50 -7.88
CA LYS A 8 33.14 -8.83 -8.34
C LYS A 8 33.42 -9.00 -9.83
N CYS A 9 33.22 -10.21 -10.37
CA CYS A 9 33.59 -10.53 -11.76
C CYS A 9 32.42 -11.10 -12.57
N ASP A 10 31.22 -11.13 -11.99
CA ASP A 10 29.99 -11.62 -12.62
C ASP A 10 30.00 -13.10 -13.06
N GLN A 11 31.04 -13.85 -12.70
CA GLN A 11 31.13 -15.29 -12.99
C GLN A 11 30.01 -16.06 -12.25
N PHE A 12 29.41 -17.03 -12.93
CA PHE A 12 28.40 -17.90 -12.37
C PHE A 12 29.03 -19.09 -11.65
N ILE A 13 28.60 -19.34 -10.43
CA ILE A 13 28.97 -20.50 -9.62
C ILE A 13 27.73 -21.38 -9.49
N THR A 14 27.84 -22.63 -9.89
CA THR A 14 26.74 -23.59 -9.78
C THR A 14 26.88 -24.39 -8.50
N PHE A 15 25.79 -24.58 -7.76
CA PHE A 15 25.75 -25.38 -6.55
C PHE A 15 24.46 -26.19 -6.45
N ASP A 16 24.49 -27.25 -5.66
CA ASP A 16 23.34 -28.10 -5.42
C ASP A 16 22.56 -27.59 -4.20
N GLU A 17 21.36 -27.08 -4.45
CA GLU A 17 20.48 -26.55 -3.41
C GLU A 17 19.88 -27.59 -2.49
N THR A 18 19.88 -28.87 -2.90
CA THR A 18 19.30 -29.95 -2.10
C THR A 18 20.14 -30.32 -0.88
N GLN A 19 21.40 -29.88 -0.84
CA GLN A 19 22.35 -30.13 0.24
C GLN A 19 22.24 -29.11 1.40
N TYR A 20 21.39 -28.08 1.23
CA TYR A 20 21.31 -26.97 2.17
C TYR A 20 19.87 -26.67 2.58
N GLU A 21 19.69 -26.23 3.81
CA GLU A 21 18.38 -25.89 4.34
C GLU A 21 17.97 -24.44 4.02
N ALA A 22 16.67 -24.21 3.91
CA ALA A 22 16.12 -22.87 3.69
C ALA A 22 16.43 -21.94 4.89
N GLY A 23 17.01 -20.78 4.60
CA GLY A 23 17.43 -19.81 5.61
C GLY A 23 18.91 -19.90 6.00
N GLN A 24 19.62 -20.94 5.54
CA GLN A 24 21.05 -21.10 5.78
C GLN A 24 21.87 -20.08 4.99
N SER A 25 22.90 -19.51 5.61
CA SER A 25 23.86 -18.64 4.95
C SER A 25 25.00 -19.49 4.36
N LEU A 26 25.22 -19.36 3.06
CA LEU A 26 26.27 -20.06 2.34
C LEU A 26 27.37 -19.08 1.94
N VAL A 27 28.62 -19.49 2.13
CA VAL A 27 29.78 -18.72 1.72
C VAL A 27 30.40 -19.40 0.51
N PHE A 28 30.53 -18.67 -0.57
CA PHE A 28 31.16 -19.12 -1.82
C PHE A 28 32.47 -18.39 -2.06
N GLN A 29 33.44 -19.11 -2.61
CA GLN A 29 34.66 -18.54 -3.12
C GLN A 29 34.61 -18.60 -4.65
N CYS A 30 34.77 -17.47 -5.30
CA CYS A 30 34.79 -17.43 -6.75
C CYS A 30 36.09 -18.04 -7.30
N PRO A 31 36.02 -19.04 -8.20
CA PRO A 31 37.20 -19.66 -8.76
C PRO A 31 38.00 -18.73 -9.64
N GLU A 32 37.39 -17.72 -10.27
CA GLU A 32 38.02 -16.79 -11.18
C GLU A 32 38.76 -15.63 -10.50
N CYS A 33 38.10 -14.98 -9.51
CA CYS A 33 38.68 -13.81 -8.84
C CYS A 33 39.07 -14.03 -7.38
N GLY A 34 38.83 -15.22 -6.83
CA GLY A 34 39.14 -15.58 -5.45
C GLY A 34 38.33 -14.88 -4.37
N LYS A 35 37.37 -14.05 -4.76
CA LYS A 35 36.54 -13.31 -3.79
C LYS A 35 35.59 -14.24 -3.07
N GLN A 36 35.57 -14.16 -1.74
CA GLN A 36 34.54 -14.79 -0.91
C GLN A 36 33.33 -13.87 -0.76
N PHE A 37 32.16 -14.45 -0.87
CA PHE A 37 30.89 -13.75 -0.64
C PHE A 37 29.85 -14.70 -0.09
N GLY A 38 28.98 -14.16 0.77
CA GLY A 38 27.89 -14.92 1.39
C GLY A 38 26.56 -14.68 0.65
N ILE A 39 25.79 -15.73 0.48
CA ILE A 39 24.39 -15.63 0.09
C ILE A 39 23.52 -16.29 1.18
N ARG A 40 22.35 -15.74 1.39
CA ARG A 40 21.34 -16.37 2.24
C ARG A 40 20.39 -17.16 1.34
N MET A 41 20.24 -18.45 1.62
CA MET A 41 19.22 -19.25 0.95
C MET A 41 17.86 -18.68 1.29
N GLY A 42 17.19 -18.08 0.30
CA GLY A 42 15.85 -17.55 0.48
C GLY A 42 14.87 -18.65 0.88
N VAL A 43 14.03 -18.38 1.85
CA VAL A 43 12.82 -19.18 2.09
C VAL A 43 12.04 -19.14 0.78
N SER A 44 11.68 -20.30 0.23
CA SER A 44 11.12 -20.41 -1.11
C SER A 44 9.99 -19.38 -1.35
N LYS A 45 9.94 -18.80 -2.55
CA LYS A 45 8.94 -17.80 -2.95
C LYS A 45 7.48 -18.22 -2.63
N LEU A 46 7.22 -19.51 -2.52
CA LEU A 46 5.91 -20.07 -2.12
C LEU A 46 5.47 -19.65 -0.70
N ARG A 47 6.40 -19.49 0.25
CA ARG A 47 6.07 -19.00 1.60
C ARG A 47 5.90 -17.48 1.65
N GLN A 48 6.57 -16.74 0.76
CA GLN A 48 6.37 -15.29 0.64
C GLN A 48 5.01 -14.97 0.01
N THR A 49 4.56 -15.76 -0.98
CA THR A 49 3.25 -15.59 -1.61
C THR A 49 2.12 -15.87 -0.61
N GLN A 50 2.24 -16.95 0.17
CA GLN A 50 1.24 -17.26 1.21
C GLN A 50 1.20 -16.23 2.35
N LYS A 51 2.34 -15.62 2.68
CA LYS A 51 2.39 -14.58 3.71
C LYS A 51 1.86 -13.23 3.20
N ALA A 52 2.06 -12.92 1.93
CA ALA A 52 1.46 -11.76 1.28
C ALA A 52 -0.05 -11.94 1.09
N GLU A 53 -0.50 -13.11 0.63
CA GLU A 53 -1.92 -13.43 0.50
C GLU A 53 -2.64 -13.44 1.86
N ASN A 54 -2.01 -13.96 2.92
CA ASN A 54 -2.56 -13.90 4.26
C ASN A 54 -2.59 -12.47 4.86
N GLN A 55 -1.62 -11.62 4.51
CA GLN A 55 -1.66 -10.21 4.92
C GLN A 55 -2.71 -9.42 4.14
N GLU A 56 -2.87 -9.68 2.85
CA GLU A 56 -3.94 -9.11 2.04
C GLU A 56 -5.32 -9.61 2.50
N ALA A 57 -5.46 -10.90 2.78
CA ALA A 57 -6.70 -11.47 3.31
C ALA A 57 -7.03 -10.94 4.72
N MET A 58 -6.05 -10.78 5.60
CA MET A 58 -6.25 -10.18 6.93
C MET A 58 -6.52 -8.68 6.84
N SER A 59 -5.90 -7.94 5.91
CA SER A 59 -6.22 -6.54 5.67
C SER A 59 -7.59 -6.35 5.01
N MET A 60 -8.00 -7.27 4.14
CA MET A 60 -9.35 -7.28 3.57
C MET A 60 -10.44 -7.60 4.61
N GLN A 61 -10.17 -8.49 5.56
CA GLN A 61 -11.12 -8.81 6.63
C GLN A 61 -11.22 -7.71 7.69
N ALA A 62 -10.11 -7.04 8.04
CA ALA A 62 -10.13 -5.90 8.94
C ALA A 62 -10.79 -4.64 8.31
N SER A 63 -10.77 -4.52 6.99
CA SER A 63 -11.38 -3.41 6.26
C SER A 63 -12.91 -3.51 6.10
N SER A 64 -13.51 -4.66 6.39
CA SER A 64 -14.94 -4.87 6.22
C SER A 64 -15.81 -4.23 7.31
N GLU A 65 -15.25 -3.94 8.49
CA GLU A 65 -16.04 -3.41 9.62
C GLU A 65 -16.34 -1.90 9.51
N LEU A 66 -15.41 -1.12 9.01
CA LEU A 66 -15.52 0.35 8.93
C LEU A 66 -15.39 0.88 7.51
N GLY A 67 -15.19 0.01 6.54
CA GLY A 67 -14.91 0.38 5.16
C GLY A 67 -13.43 0.58 4.85
N ALA A 68 -13.13 0.84 3.59
CA ALA A 68 -11.78 1.06 3.09
C ALA A 68 -11.78 2.04 1.91
N ILE A 69 -10.61 2.55 1.56
CA ILE A 69 -10.40 3.24 0.30
C ILE A 69 -9.57 2.38 -0.63
N ILE A 70 -9.94 2.38 -1.91
CA ILE A 70 -9.20 1.70 -2.97
C ILE A 70 -8.50 2.76 -3.81
N VAL A 71 -7.18 2.80 -3.72
CA VAL A 71 -6.33 3.66 -4.55
C VAL A 71 -6.11 2.95 -5.88
N ILE A 72 -6.58 3.56 -6.96
CA ILE A 72 -6.47 2.99 -8.30
C ILE A 72 -5.04 3.11 -8.80
N GLU A 73 -4.49 2.03 -9.36
CA GLU A 73 -3.15 2.06 -9.94
C GLU A 73 -3.02 3.06 -11.07
N ASN A 74 -1.86 3.69 -11.18
CA ASN A 74 -1.50 4.59 -12.27
C ASN A 74 0.02 4.57 -12.50
N VAL A 75 0.55 5.52 -13.27
CA VAL A 75 2.00 5.60 -13.56
C VAL A 75 2.87 5.92 -12.34
N PHE A 76 2.29 6.39 -11.23
CA PHE A 76 3.00 6.80 -10.02
C PHE A 76 2.95 5.77 -8.90
N HIS A 77 2.00 4.83 -8.93
CA HIS A 77 1.83 3.83 -7.88
C HIS A 77 0.98 2.63 -8.32
N TYR A 78 1.12 1.54 -7.58
CA TYR A 78 0.29 0.34 -7.71
C TYR A 78 -1.05 0.51 -6.96
N LYS A 79 -1.98 -0.40 -7.23
CA LYS A 79 -3.26 -0.48 -6.51
C LYS A 79 -3.04 -0.71 -5.02
N GLN A 80 -3.71 0.05 -4.17
CA GLN A 80 -3.65 -0.08 -2.71
C GLN A 80 -5.06 -0.14 -2.14
N VAL A 81 -5.24 -0.93 -1.09
CA VAL A 81 -6.46 -0.97 -0.29
C VAL A 81 -6.11 -0.57 1.13
N LEU A 82 -6.63 0.57 1.57
CA LEU A 82 -6.32 1.14 2.87
C LEU A 82 -7.56 1.11 3.77
N PRO A 83 -7.53 0.40 4.91
CA PRO A 83 -8.66 0.34 5.83
C PRO A 83 -8.90 1.70 6.49
N LEU A 84 -10.16 2.02 6.74
CA LEU A 84 -10.57 3.21 7.46
C LEU A 84 -10.76 2.90 8.94
N GLN A 85 -10.49 3.90 9.77
CA GLN A 85 -10.69 3.87 11.21
C GLN A 85 -11.85 4.78 11.60
N MET A 86 -12.43 4.56 12.77
CA MET A 86 -13.43 5.47 13.34
C MET A 86 -12.79 6.83 13.61
N GLY A 87 -13.49 7.91 13.27
CA GLY A 87 -12.97 9.27 13.36
C GLY A 87 -12.26 9.73 12.09
N ASP A 88 -11.28 10.60 12.23
CA ASP A 88 -10.58 11.23 11.11
C ASP A 88 -9.50 10.32 10.53
N ASN A 89 -9.60 10.08 9.22
CA ASN A 89 -8.58 9.39 8.42
C ASN A 89 -7.90 10.43 7.53
N GLN A 90 -6.69 10.78 7.88
CA GLN A 90 -5.87 11.73 7.15
C GLN A 90 -5.17 11.03 5.98
N ILE A 91 -5.55 11.40 4.77
CA ILE A 91 -5.09 10.80 3.52
C ILE A 91 -4.07 11.72 2.86
N GLY A 92 -2.96 11.18 2.46
CA GLY A 92 -1.92 11.91 1.76
C GLY A 92 -0.79 11.01 1.31
N ARG A 93 0.22 11.62 0.71
CA ARG A 93 1.40 10.91 0.23
C ARG A 93 2.25 10.42 1.39
N TYR A 94 2.62 9.14 1.35
CA TYR A 94 3.55 8.58 2.34
C TYR A 94 4.90 9.30 2.30
N GLN A 95 5.36 9.71 3.47
CA GLN A 95 6.73 10.18 3.71
C GLN A 95 7.14 9.75 5.11
N LYS A 96 8.37 9.26 5.23
CA LYS A 96 8.92 8.88 6.53
C LYS A 96 8.85 10.05 7.52
N GLY A 97 8.25 9.82 8.68
CA GLY A 97 8.07 10.83 9.72
C GLY A 97 6.79 11.66 9.59
N ASN A 98 6.01 11.49 8.54
CA ASN A 98 4.70 12.13 8.41
C ASN A 98 3.66 11.40 9.27
N PRO A 99 2.95 12.09 10.21
CA PRO A 99 2.10 11.43 11.20
C PRO A 99 0.69 11.08 10.71
N ILE A 100 0.39 11.16 9.41
CA ILE A 100 -0.93 10.78 8.89
C ILE A 100 -1.21 9.28 9.08
N ASN A 101 -2.47 8.93 9.32
CA ASN A 101 -2.87 7.55 9.61
C ASN A 101 -3.32 6.75 8.39
N THR A 102 -3.50 7.39 7.23
CA THR A 102 -3.91 6.73 5.98
C THR A 102 -2.99 7.16 4.83
N PRO A 103 -1.69 6.79 4.89
CA PRO A 103 -0.72 7.18 3.87
C PRO A 103 -0.88 6.37 2.59
N ILE A 104 -0.74 7.03 1.45
CA ILE A 104 -0.68 6.41 0.11
C ILE A 104 0.77 6.33 -0.33
N GLU A 105 1.23 5.15 -0.68
CA GLU A 105 2.54 4.96 -1.30
C GLU A 105 2.49 5.38 -2.77
N THR A 106 2.94 6.59 -3.05
CA THR A 106 2.96 7.17 -4.40
C THR A 106 4.14 8.11 -4.58
N VAL A 107 4.61 8.21 -5.81
CA VAL A 107 5.60 9.23 -6.24
C VAL A 107 4.95 10.43 -6.91
N ASP A 108 3.63 10.51 -6.91
CA ASP A 108 2.85 11.61 -7.48
C ASP A 108 3.09 12.90 -6.68
N PRO A 109 3.76 13.91 -7.24
CA PRO A 109 4.04 15.15 -6.54
C PRO A 109 2.80 16.04 -6.35
N SER A 110 1.71 15.77 -7.06
CA SER A 110 0.44 16.49 -6.92
C SER A 110 -0.39 16.04 -5.73
N VAL A 111 -0.02 14.94 -5.08
CA VAL A 111 -0.60 14.50 -3.82
C VAL A 111 0.20 15.07 -2.66
N ASP A 112 -0.44 15.90 -1.84
CA ASP A 112 0.19 16.50 -0.67
C ASP A 112 0.41 15.46 0.45
N LEU A 113 1.28 15.78 1.40
CA LEU A 113 1.55 14.94 2.58
C LEU A 113 0.32 14.76 3.48
N TRP A 114 -0.57 15.72 3.47
CA TRP A 114 -1.93 15.65 4.00
C TRP A 114 -2.85 16.34 3.01
N HIS A 115 -3.51 15.57 2.17
CA HIS A 115 -4.30 16.08 1.06
C HIS A 115 -5.78 16.25 1.43
N CYS A 116 -6.36 15.23 2.03
CA CYS A 116 -7.77 15.26 2.45
C CYS A 116 -7.99 14.41 3.70
N THR A 117 -9.19 14.50 4.25
CA THR A 117 -9.60 13.73 5.43
C THR A 117 -10.96 13.11 5.19
N ILE A 118 -11.10 11.82 5.52
CA ILE A 118 -12.40 11.15 5.61
C ILE A 118 -12.72 10.94 7.09
N ASN A 119 -13.78 11.57 7.56
CA ASN A 119 -14.32 11.30 8.89
C ASN A 119 -15.34 10.16 8.83
N VAL A 120 -15.08 9.11 9.57
CA VAL A 120 -15.98 7.95 9.71
C VAL A 120 -16.72 8.08 11.04
N SER A 121 -18.04 8.15 10.96
CA SER A 121 -18.92 8.27 12.13
C SER A 121 -20.13 7.35 12.00
N ARG A 122 -20.87 7.19 13.08
CA ARG A 122 -22.15 6.47 13.07
C ARG A 122 -23.30 7.44 13.24
N ASP A 123 -24.36 7.24 12.47
CA ASP A 123 -25.61 8.00 12.65
C ASP A 123 -26.42 7.47 13.84
N LYS A 124 -27.56 8.11 14.13
CA LYS A 124 -28.47 7.73 15.23
C LYS A 124 -29.04 6.30 15.07
N LYS A 125 -28.97 5.74 13.87
CA LYS A 125 -29.42 4.38 13.55
C LYS A 125 -28.27 3.36 13.54
N GLY A 126 -27.05 3.79 13.89
CA GLY A 126 -25.85 2.95 13.93
C GLY A 126 -25.19 2.73 12.56
N ARG A 127 -25.68 3.36 11.47
CA ARG A 127 -25.12 3.23 10.13
C ARG A 127 -23.86 4.10 9.99
N LEU A 128 -22.88 3.60 9.26
CA LEU A 128 -21.64 4.34 8.99
C LEU A 128 -21.89 5.50 8.04
N ARG A 129 -21.25 6.62 8.34
CA ARG A 129 -21.25 7.84 7.52
C ARG A 129 -19.81 8.23 7.22
N TYR A 130 -19.57 8.62 5.99
CA TYR A 130 -18.27 9.04 5.51
C TYR A 130 -18.35 10.48 5.02
N MET A 131 -17.59 11.36 5.67
CA MET A 131 -17.52 12.78 5.32
C MET A 131 -16.14 13.10 4.79
N LEU A 132 -16.06 13.52 3.53
CA LEU A 132 -14.81 13.92 2.88
C LEU A 132 -14.63 15.43 2.95
N GLN A 133 -13.43 15.86 3.33
CA GLN A 133 -13.03 17.26 3.39
C GLN A 133 -11.61 17.42 2.82
N ASP A 134 -11.40 18.48 2.03
CA ASP A 134 -10.05 18.85 1.59
C ASP A 134 -9.22 19.40 2.76
N GLY A 135 -7.93 19.06 2.80
CA GLY A 135 -6.98 19.47 3.85
C GLY A 135 -6.21 20.76 3.52
N ASN A 136 -6.75 21.68 2.72
CA ASN A 136 -6.06 22.80 2.11
C ASN A 136 -4.93 22.37 1.17
N SER A 137 -5.20 21.36 0.35
CA SER A 137 -4.26 20.83 -0.61
C SER A 137 -3.95 21.81 -1.74
N ASN A 138 -2.77 21.65 -2.36
CA ASN A 138 -2.35 22.52 -3.48
C ASN A 138 -3.15 22.25 -4.77
N THR A 139 -3.65 21.03 -4.95
CA THR A 139 -4.34 20.60 -6.17
C THR A 139 -5.82 20.32 -5.96
N SER A 140 -6.35 20.59 -4.78
CA SER A 140 -7.73 20.36 -4.38
C SER A 140 -8.17 18.89 -4.40
N THR A 141 -9.33 18.61 -3.82
CA THR A 141 -9.97 17.30 -3.84
C THR A 141 -11.24 17.37 -4.69
N PHE A 142 -11.42 16.41 -5.58
CA PHE A 142 -12.56 16.35 -6.49
C PHE A 142 -13.42 15.13 -6.17
N VAL A 143 -14.72 15.30 -6.10
CA VAL A 143 -15.70 14.19 -5.97
C VAL A 143 -16.53 14.16 -7.24
N ASP A 144 -16.51 13.06 -7.97
CA ASP A 144 -17.19 12.91 -9.27
C ASP A 144 -16.90 14.08 -10.24
N ASN A 145 -15.63 14.50 -10.30
CA ASN A 145 -15.13 15.65 -11.06
C ASN A 145 -15.61 17.03 -10.59
N VAL A 146 -16.18 17.13 -9.40
CA VAL A 146 -16.57 18.40 -8.79
C VAL A 146 -15.63 18.74 -7.64
N GLU A 147 -14.97 19.90 -7.72
CA GLU A 147 -14.04 20.39 -6.71
C GLU A 147 -14.74 20.66 -5.38
N LEU A 148 -14.15 20.19 -4.29
CA LEU A 148 -14.59 20.57 -2.95
C LEU A 148 -14.20 22.01 -2.65
N GLN A 149 -15.16 22.78 -2.14
CA GLN A 149 -14.89 24.13 -1.68
C GLN A 149 -14.08 24.16 -0.38
N PRO A 150 -13.37 25.24 -0.07
CA PRO A 150 -12.66 25.36 1.20
C PRO A 150 -13.59 25.12 2.39
N ARG A 151 -13.21 24.21 3.29
CA ARG A 151 -13.98 23.78 4.46
C ARG A 151 -15.28 23.03 4.16
N GLU A 152 -15.56 22.72 2.89
CA GLU A 152 -16.70 21.89 2.55
C GLU A 152 -16.52 20.47 3.09
N ARG A 153 -17.58 19.96 3.72
CA ARG A 153 -17.68 18.57 4.13
C ARG A 153 -18.74 17.89 3.28
N ARG A 154 -18.30 16.96 2.43
CA ARG A 154 -19.20 16.24 1.55
C ARG A 154 -19.45 14.83 2.05
N LEU A 155 -20.73 14.49 2.22
CA LEU A 155 -21.12 13.11 2.50
C LEU A 155 -20.86 12.25 1.27
N ILE A 156 -20.09 11.20 1.43
CA ILE A 156 -19.79 10.21 0.37
C ILE A 156 -20.32 8.85 0.78
N ALA A 157 -20.54 7.98 -0.19
CA ALA A 157 -21.11 6.65 0.02
C ALA A 157 -20.24 5.58 -0.64
N ASP A 158 -20.61 4.32 -0.43
CA ASP A 158 -19.98 3.20 -1.13
C ASP A 158 -19.98 3.42 -2.65
N GLY A 159 -18.83 3.18 -3.28
CA GLY A 159 -18.63 3.36 -4.70
C GLY A 159 -18.34 4.79 -5.16
N THR A 160 -18.34 5.78 -4.25
CA THR A 160 -17.99 7.16 -4.60
C THR A 160 -16.53 7.24 -5.05
N LEU A 161 -16.32 7.83 -6.24
CA LEU A 161 -15.00 8.15 -6.79
C LEU A 161 -14.60 9.56 -6.39
N PHE A 162 -13.43 9.72 -5.81
CA PHE A 162 -12.83 11.02 -5.59
C PHE A 162 -11.37 11.04 -6.06
N THR A 163 -10.86 12.21 -6.37
CA THR A 163 -9.54 12.39 -6.97
C THR A 163 -8.74 13.40 -6.16
N ILE A 164 -7.50 13.04 -5.87
CA ILE A 164 -6.50 13.89 -5.22
C ILE A 164 -5.25 13.94 -6.11
N GLY A 165 -4.88 15.14 -6.59
CA GLY A 165 -3.83 15.26 -7.61
C GLY A 165 -4.14 14.42 -8.85
N ALA A 166 -3.21 13.57 -9.26
CA ALA A 166 -3.41 12.60 -10.35
C ALA A 166 -3.88 11.22 -9.87
N THR A 167 -4.29 11.10 -8.60
CA THR A 167 -4.64 9.83 -7.96
C THR A 167 -6.15 9.71 -7.80
N SER A 168 -6.73 8.66 -8.36
CA SER A 168 -8.15 8.33 -8.22
C SER A 168 -8.37 7.30 -7.12
N ILE A 169 -9.38 7.53 -6.29
CA ILE A 169 -9.69 6.71 -5.11
C ILE A 169 -11.19 6.41 -5.10
N ILE A 170 -11.54 5.16 -4.77
CA ILE A 170 -12.92 4.73 -4.59
C ILE A 170 -13.15 4.41 -3.11
N LEU A 171 -14.22 4.96 -2.54
CA LEU A 171 -14.69 4.55 -1.23
C LEU A 171 -15.40 3.21 -1.32
N ARG A 172 -15.02 2.28 -0.48
CA ARG A 172 -15.76 1.05 -0.24
C ARG A 172 -16.32 1.07 1.18
N GLY A 173 -17.63 1.21 1.29
CA GLY A 173 -18.34 1.21 2.56
C GLY A 173 -18.41 -0.19 3.19
N ALA A 174 -18.65 -0.24 4.50
CA ALA A 174 -18.74 -1.50 5.23
C ALA A 174 -19.98 -2.32 4.87
N ASP A 175 -21.04 -1.67 4.41
CA ASP A 175 -22.33 -2.31 4.07
C ASP A 175 -22.36 -2.91 2.65
N SER A 176 -21.25 -2.88 1.91
CA SER A 176 -21.16 -3.41 0.54
C SER A 176 -20.86 -4.91 0.48
N THR A 177 -21.24 -5.66 1.52
CA THR A 177 -21.16 -7.12 1.51
C THR A 177 -22.43 -7.72 0.91
N GLU A 178 -22.52 -7.75 -0.40
CA GLU A 178 -23.29 -8.71 -1.16
C GLU A 178 -22.43 -9.42 -2.17
#